data_23a9a3c6e6fdb162fd082361cb828f17
#
_entry.id   23a9a3c6e6fdb162fd082361cb828f17
#
_cell.length_a   1.000
_cell.length_b   1.000
_cell.length_c   1.000
_cell.angle_alpha   90.00
_cell.angle_beta   90.00
_cell.angle_gamma   90.00
#
_symmetry.space_group_name_H-M   'P 1'
#
loop_
_entity.id
_entity.type
_entity.pdbx_description
1 polymer ?
#
loop_
_entity_poly.entity_id
_entity_poly.type
_entity_poly.pdbx_seq_one_letter_code
_entity_poly.pdbx_strand_id
1 'polypeptide(L)'
;MNVLITTSSFGENAIRILEQSGFEVINNPYKRKVSKPELFQLLNGVEGVIAGLEKYDHDILSKTELKVISRCGSGISNIDLDATKKFKVDVYNTPEGPTQSVAELTVGCLLTLIRDVPRVNNLMHTGKWEKATGHLLKDMNVLLIGYGRIGKTVARILDAIGAKILVFDPFVSGENIPVNFTKVDLDGGIKIADVITLHSSGEDLILGKKEFGSMKPSVYILNVARGGLIDEDALERALISDKVSGAWLDTFKEEPYIGNLSKYSQVILTTHIGSYTIEGRKKMEFDCVENLINGFRL
;
A
#
# COMPACT_ATOMS: atom_id res chain seq x y z
N MET A 1 20.24 5.82 -25.05
CA MET A 1 20.18 5.93 -23.58
C MET A 1 19.58 4.65 -23.03
N ASN A 2 20.25 4.05 -22.04
CA ASN A 2 19.82 2.78 -21.47
C ASN A 2 18.86 2.99 -20.31
N VAL A 3 17.75 2.28 -20.33
CA VAL A 3 16.70 2.33 -19.32
C VAL A 3 16.47 0.93 -18.74
N LEU A 4 16.54 0.82 -17.41
CA LEU A 4 16.25 -0.41 -16.70
C LEU A 4 14.81 -0.41 -16.17
N ILE A 5 14.09 -1.51 -16.32
CA ILE A 5 12.80 -1.76 -15.67
C ILE A 5 13.04 -2.79 -14.57
N THR A 6 12.90 -2.40 -13.28
CA THR A 6 13.15 -3.30 -12.15
C THR A 6 11.88 -3.97 -11.62
N THR A 7 10.70 -3.55 -12.05
CA THR A 7 9.44 -4.21 -11.66
C THR A 7 9.44 -5.67 -12.10
N SER A 8 8.79 -6.55 -11.32
CA SER A 8 8.70 -8.00 -11.63
C SER A 8 7.94 -8.32 -12.91
N SER A 9 7.06 -7.41 -13.33
CA SER A 9 6.33 -7.46 -14.61
C SER A 9 6.11 -6.04 -15.13
N PHE A 10 6.10 -5.87 -16.45
CA PHE A 10 5.80 -4.61 -17.10
C PHE A 10 5.17 -4.88 -18.48
N GLY A 11 4.18 -4.09 -18.87
CA GLY A 11 3.39 -4.32 -20.07
C GLY A 11 4.17 -4.07 -21.37
N GLU A 12 4.05 -4.96 -22.33
CA GLU A 12 4.73 -4.86 -23.64
C GLU A 12 4.42 -3.55 -24.37
N ASN A 13 3.19 -3.04 -24.26
CA ASN A 13 2.80 -1.79 -24.91
C ASN A 13 3.57 -0.60 -24.33
N ALA A 14 3.79 -0.57 -23.03
CA ALA A 14 4.56 0.47 -22.36
C ALA A 14 6.07 0.37 -22.73
N ILE A 15 6.60 -0.86 -22.84
CA ILE A 15 7.98 -1.09 -23.32
C ILE A 15 8.15 -0.57 -24.75
N ARG A 16 7.23 -0.87 -25.66
CA ARG A 16 7.29 -0.38 -27.05
C ARG A 16 7.32 1.14 -27.16
N ILE A 17 6.62 1.85 -26.28
CA ILE A 17 6.66 3.32 -26.27
C ILE A 17 8.05 3.84 -25.89
N LEU A 18 8.72 3.22 -24.91
CA LEU A 18 10.11 3.55 -24.56
C LEU A 18 11.06 3.33 -25.75
N GLU A 19 10.99 2.15 -26.39
CA GLU A 19 11.82 1.79 -27.54
C GLU A 19 11.59 2.76 -28.71
N GLN A 20 10.33 3.10 -29.02
CA GLN A 20 9.98 4.08 -30.06
C GLN A 20 10.43 5.51 -29.71
N SER A 21 10.62 5.81 -28.42
CA SER A 21 11.19 7.08 -27.96
C SER A 21 12.72 7.12 -27.98
N GLY A 22 13.38 6.04 -28.47
CA GLY A 22 14.83 5.96 -28.65
C GLY A 22 15.60 5.46 -27.44
N PHE A 23 14.92 4.79 -26.48
CA PHE A 23 15.58 4.13 -25.35
C PHE A 23 15.92 2.67 -25.67
N GLU A 24 17.05 2.22 -25.18
CA GLU A 24 17.41 0.80 -25.11
C GLU A 24 16.91 0.25 -23.77
N VAL A 25 15.97 -0.70 -23.81
CA VAL A 25 15.25 -1.17 -22.62
C VAL A 25 15.85 -2.46 -22.11
N ILE A 26 16.26 -2.45 -20.84
CA ILE A 26 16.74 -3.61 -20.09
C ILE A 26 15.64 -4.05 -19.14
N ASN A 27 15.12 -5.26 -19.31
CA ASN A 27 14.09 -5.80 -18.42
C ASN A 27 14.69 -6.56 -17.24
N ASN A 28 14.00 -6.56 -16.09
CA ASN A 28 14.35 -7.37 -14.93
C ASN A 28 14.34 -8.88 -15.28
N PRO A 29 15.51 -9.54 -15.33
CA PRO A 29 15.58 -10.94 -15.74
C PRO A 29 15.04 -11.91 -14.67
N TYR A 30 14.94 -11.46 -13.43
CA TYR A 30 14.60 -12.30 -12.27
C TYR A 30 13.08 -12.45 -12.05
N LYS A 31 12.25 -11.58 -12.64
CA LYS A 31 10.78 -11.54 -12.46
C LYS A 31 10.33 -11.52 -11.00
N ARG A 32 11.15 -10.96 -10.12
CA ARG A 32 10.92 -10.74 -8.69
C ARG A 32 11.58 -9.43 -8.26
N LYS A 33 11.38 -9.00 -7.01
CA LYS A 33 12.15 -7.89 -6.43
C LYS A 33 13.66 -8.18 -6.54
N VAL A 34 14.38 -7.22 -7.08
CA VAL A 34 15.82 -7.30 -7.28
C VAL A 34 16.54 -7.04 -5.95
N SER A 35 17.53 -7.86 -5.62
CA SER A 35 18.40 -7.62 -4.46
C SER A 35 19.38 -6.47 -4.72
N LYS A 36 19.97 -5.88 -3.67
CA LYS A 36 20.91 -4.76 -3.83
C LYS A 36 22.13 -5.10 -4.70
N PRO A 37 22.78 -6.27 -4.57
CA PRO A 37 23.88 -6.66 -5.46
C PRO A 37 23.45 -6.81 -6.93
N GLU A 38 22.31 -7.41 -7.17
CA GLU A 38 21.74 -7.55 -8.52
C GLU A 38 21.40 -6.18 -9.13
N LEU A 39 20.83 -5.27 -8.32
CA LEU A 39 20.52 -3.91 -8.75
C LEU A 39 21.78 -3.16 -9.21
N PHE A 40 22.89 -3.28 -8.48
CA PHE A 40 24.17 -2.70 -8.89
C PHE A 40 24.66 -3.21 -10.24
N GLN A 41 24.55 -4.53 -10.46
CA GLN A 41 24.95 -5.13 -11.73
C GLN A 41 24.09 -4.63 -12.90
N LEU A 42 22.76 -4.56 -12.69
CA LEU A 42 21.81 -4.14 -13.71
C LEU A 42 21.90 -2.64 -14.04
N LEU A 43 22.31 -1.82 -13.08
CA LEU A 43 22.44 -0.35 -13.25
C LEU A 43 23.73 0.09 -13.95
N ASN A 44 24.63 -0.83 -14.32
CA ASN A 44 25.87 -0.49 -15.03
C ASN A 44 25.55 0.08 -16.41
N GLY A 45 25.96 1.33 -16.67
CA GLY A 45 25.70 2.04 -17.91
C GLY A 45 24.22 2.42 -18.15
N VAL A 46 23.39 2.44 -17.08
CA VAL A 46 21.97 2.81 -17.12
C VAL A 46 21.80 4.25 -16.65
N GLU A 47 21.11 5.05 -17.46
CA GLU A 47 20.85 6.47 -17.16
C GLU A 47 19.44 6.71 -16.59
N GLY A 48 18.47 5.85 -16.88
CA GLY A 48 17.10 5.94 -16.40
C GLY A 48 16.57 4.63 -15.86
N VAL A 49 15.67 4.70 -14.86
CA VAL A 49 15.06 3.50 -14.28
C VAL A 49 13.57 3.67 -14.06
N ILE A 50 12.79 2.66 -14.48
CA ILE A 50 11.45 2.43 -13.99
C ILE A 50 11.56 1.55 -12.75
N ALA A 51 11.41 2.19 -11.58
CA ALA A 51 11.73 1.60 -10.29
C ALA A 51 10.55 0.85 -9.68
N GLY A 52 10.81 -0.37 -9.20
CA GLY A 52 9.94 -1.16 -8.34
C GLY A 52 10.08 -0.78 -6.86
N LEU A 53 10.20 -1.80 -6.00
CA LEU A 53 10.28 -1.68 -4.53
C LEU A 53 11.72 -1.77 -3.99
N GLU A 54 12.71 -1.78 -4.85
CA GLU A 54 14.13 -1.81 -4.50
C GLU A 54 14.54 -0.51 -3.81
N LYS A 55 15.53 -0.58 -2.91
CA LYS A 55 16.08 0.62 -2.27
C LYS A 55 17.09 1.32 -3.16
N TYR A 56 16.83 2.59 -3.42
CA TYR A 56 17.75 3.54 -4.09
C TYR A 56 18.36 4.46 -3.03
N ASP A 57 19.29 3.90 -2.25
CA ASP A 57 19.99 4.61 -1.20
C ASP A 57 21.21 5.39 -1.71
N HIS A 58 21.85 6.13 -0.81
CA HIS A 58 23.07 6.90 -1.11
C HIS A 58 24.16 6.06 -1.78
N ASP A 59 24.32 4.80 -1.39
CA ASP A 59 25.35 3.91 -1.94
C ASP A 59 25.07 3.55 -3.40
N ILE A 60 23.82 3.23 -3.75
CA ILE A 60 23.37 3.01 -5.13
C ILE A 60 23.57 4.27 -5.97
N LEU A 61 23.04 5.40 -5.50
CA LEU A 61 23.03 6.65 -6.29
C LEU A 61 24.43 7.23 -6.49
N SER A 62 25.35 7.03 -5.55
CA SER A 62 26.72 7.54 -5.65
C SER A 62 27.62 6.76 -6.62
N LYS A 63 27.22 5.55 -7.02
CA LYS A 63 28.02 4.62 -7.82
C LYS A 63 27.39 4.28 -9.17
N THR A 64 26.33 4.97 -9.55
CA THR A 64 25.59 4.75 -10.80
C THR A 64 25.51 6.05 -11.62
N GLU A 65 25.18 5.91 -12.89
CA GLU A 65 25.01 7.04 -13.83
C GLU A 65 23.55 7.47 -13.96
N LEU A 66 22.71 7.12 -12.97
CA LEU A 66 21.29 7.45 -12.99
C LEU A 66 21.05 8.96 -13.05
N LYS A 67 20.16 9.36 -13.95
CA LYS A 67 19.68 10.74 -14.12
C LYS A 67 18.19 10.85 -13.78
N VAL A 68 17.41 9.81 -14.07
CA VAL A 68 15.96 9.80 -13.88
C VAL A 68 15.51 8.50 -13.21
N ILE A 69 14.71 8.62 -12.15
CA ILE A 69 14.01 7.51 -11.52
C ILE A 69 12.51 7.76 -11.68
N SER A 70 11.82 6.89 -12.42
CA SER A 70 10.35 6.86 -12.49
C SER A 70 9.82 5.70 -11.66
N ARG A 71 9.28 5.99 -10.48
CA ARG A 71 8.77 4.98 -9.53
C ARG A 71 7.38 4.51 -9.96
N CYS A 72 7.23 3.21 -10.26
CA CYS A 72 5.95 2.59 -10.61
C CYS A 72 5.10 2.36 -9.35
N GLY A 73 4.31 3.36 -8.98
CA GLY A 73 3.46 3.41 -7.80
C GLY A 73 3.49 4.75 -7.08
N SER A 74 2.66 4.92 -6.05
CA SER A 74 2.50 6.21 -5.35
C SER A 74 3.58 6.50 -4.30
N GLY A 75 4.07 5.48 -3.60
CA GLY A 75 5.05 5.66 -2.52
C GLY A 75 6.48 5.74 -3.04
N ILE A 76 7.29 6.59 -2.45
CA ILE A 76 8.72 6.82 -2.78
C ILE A 76 9.64 6.65 -1.56
N SER A 77 9.19 6.01 -0.49
CA SER A 77 9.98 5.79 0.74
C SER A 77 11.22 4.92 0.52
N ASN A 78 11.25 4.14 -0.56
CA ASN A 78 12.39 3.34 -0.98
C ASN A 78 13.49 4.14 -1.73
N ILE A 79 13.31 5.46 -1.92
CA ILE A 79 14.25 6.34 -2.62
C ILE A 79 14.77 7.39 -1.64
N ASP A 80 16.08 7.49 -1.49
CA ASP A 80 16.76 8.52 -0.69
C ASP A 80 16.73 9.87 -1.43
N LEU A 81 15.75 10.71 -1.08
CA LEU A 81 15.53 12.01 -1.74
C LEU A 81 16.66 13.02 -1.49
N ASP A 82 17.40 12.91 -0.40
CA ASP A 82 18.55 13.79 -0.16
C ASP A 82 19.74 13.36 -1.02
N ALA A 83 19.95 12.07 -1.18
CA ALA A 83 20.95 11.56 -2.10
C ALA A 83 20.60 11.88 -3.56
N THR A 84 19.30 11.77 -3.98
CA THR A 84 18.91 12.13 -5.35
C THR A 84 19.19 13.60 -5.66
N LYS A 85 18.91 14.53 -4.74
CA LYS A 85 19.28 15.94 -4.87
C LYS A 85 20.79 16.14 -5.01
N LYS A 86 21.58 15.45 -4.16
CA LYS A 86 23.05 15.53 -4.16
C LYS A 86 23.64 15.07 -5.48
N PHE A 87 23.11 13.98 -6.06
CA PHE A 87 23.61 13.38 -7.30
C PHE A 87 22.85 13.88 -8.55
N LYS A 88 21.92 14.83 -8.40
CA LYS A 88 21.12 15.43 -9.48
C LYS A 88 20.33 14.39 -10.26
N VAL A 89 19.65 13.50 -9.54
CA VAL A 89 18.74 12.48 -10.08
C VAL A 89 17.31 12.95 -9.91
N ASP A 90 16.59 13.10 -11.03
CA ASP A 90 15.18 13.47 -11.00
C ASP A 90 14.31 12.28 -10.60
N VAL A 91 13.30 12.52 -9.74
CA VAL A 91 12.42 11.49 -9.22
C VAL A 91 10.98 11.80 -9.55
N TYR A 92 10.31 10.85 -10.19
CA TYR A 92 8.90 10.89 -10.51
C TYR A 92 8.20 9.65 -9.91
N ASN A 93 6.88 9.72 -9.71
CA ASN A 93 6.05 8.61 -9.28
C ASN A 93 4.70 8.61 -9.99
N THR A 94 3.89 7.55 -9.77
CA THR A 94 2.59 7.38 -10.43
C THR A 94 1.47 7.25 -9.38
N PRO A 95 1.08 8.36 -8.74
CA PRO A 95 0.18 8.31 -7.59
C PRO A 95 -1.29 8.03 -7.94
N GLU A 96 -1.71 8.30 -9.17
CA GLU A 96 -3.12 8.17 -9.58
C GLU A 96 -3.51 6.71 -9.87
N GLY A 97 -2.62 5.93 -10.50
CA GLY A 97 -2.90 4.56 -10.90
C GLY A 97 -3.36 3.63 -9.78
N PRO A 98 -2.73 3.65 -8.58
CA PRO A 98 -3.11 2.80 -7.47
C PRO A 98 -4.38 3.24 -6.74
N THR A 99 -4.79 4.50 -6.82
CA THR A 99 -5.77 5.11 -5.92
C THR A 99 -7.10 4.36 -5.89
N GLN A 100 -7.72 4.15 -7.03
CA GLN A 100 -9.01 3.45 -7.10
C GLN A 100 -8.86 1.96 -6.78
N SER A 101 -7.83 1.30 -7.31
CA SER A 101 -7.58 -0.12 -7.08
C SER A 101 -7.42 -0.46 -5.60
N VAL A 102 -6.61 0.31 -4.88
CA VAL A 102 -6.39 0.13 -3.43
C VAL A 102 -7.67 0.40 -2.65
N ALA A 103 -8.43 1.43 -3.02
CA ALA A 103 -9.67 1.77 -2.34
C ALA A 103 -10.72 0.66 -2.48
N GLU A 104 -10.91 0.13 -3.68
CA GLU A 104 -11.86 -0.97 -3.92
C GLU A 104 -11.46 -2.24 -3.17
N LEU A 105 -10.18 -2.62 -3.19
CA LEU A 105 -9.70 -3.76 -2.43
C LEU A 105 -9.90 -3.56 -0.92
N THR A 106 -9.63 -2.36 -0.39
CA THR A 106 -9.85 -2.03 1.03
C THR A 106 -11.31 -2.25 1.43
N VAL A 107 -12.25 -1.72 0.65
CA VAL A 107 -13.68 -1.86 0.93
C VAL A 107 -14.12 -3.33 0.79
N GLY A 108 -13.65 -4.03 -0.25
CA GLY A 108 -13.94 -5.45 -0.45
C GLY A 108 -13.44 -6.32 0.70
N CYS A 109 -12.21 -6.13 1.16
CA CYS A 109 -11.65 -6.86 2.29
C CYS A 109 -12.34 -6.51 3.61
N LEU A 110 -12.71 -5.24 3.85
CA LEU A 110 -13.49 -4.86 5.02
C LEU A 110 -14.83 -5.60 5.06
N LEU A 111 -15.62 -5.55 3.99
CA LEU A 111 -16.91 -6.25 3.91
C LEU A 111 -16.75 -7.77 4.07
N THR A 112 -15.68 -8.32 3.54
CA THR A 112 -15.32 -9.73 3.65
C THR A 112 -15.02 -10.13 5.10
N LEU A 113 -14.27 -9.28 5.83
CA LEU A 113 -13.94 -9.49 7.25
C LEU A 113 -15.17 -9.42 8.15
N ILE A 114 -15.94 -8.32 8.09
CA ILE A 114 -17.10 -8.13 9.00
C ILE A 114 -18.23 -9.14 8.76
N ARG A 115 -18.20 -9.86 7.64
CA ARG A 115 -19.16 -10.94 7.30
C ARG A 115 -18.58 -12.35 7.47
N ASP A 116 -17.32 -12.48 7.93
CA ASP A 116 -16.64 -13.75 8.18
C ASP A 116 -16.63 -14.69 6.95
N VAL A 117 -16.53 -14.08 5.75
CA VAL A 117 -16.61 -14.81 4.48
C VAL A 117 -15.48 -15.84 4.31
N PRO A 118 -14.21 -15.56 4.66
CA PRO A 118 -13.11 -16.52 4.46
C PRO A 118 -13.33 -17.80 5.25
N ARG A 119 -13.76 -17.70 6.52
CA ARG A 119 -14.03 -18.87 7.35
C ARG A 119 -15.18 -19.71 6.80
N VAL A 120 -16.29 -19.07 6.47
CA VAL A 120 -17.46 -19.77 5.92
C VAL A 120 -17.13 -20.43 4.58
N ASN A 121 -16.38 -19.74 3.71
CA ASN A 121 -15.91 -20.30 2.45
C ASN A 121 -15.05 -21.56 2.68
N ASN A 122 -14.09 -21.50 3.59
CA ASN A 122 -13.23 -22.65 3.91
C ASN A 122 -14.03 -23.83 4.48
N LEU A 123 -15.03 -23.57 5.32
CA LEU A 123 -15.94 -24.62 5.82
C LEU A 123 -16.68 -25.31 4.68
N MET A 124 -17.23 -24.55 3.73
CA MET A 124 -17.90 -25.09 2.54
C MET A 124 -16.96 -25.97 1.70
N HIS A 125 -15.72 -25.57 1.49
CA HIS A 125 -14.73 -26.38 0.77
C HIS A 125 -14.36 -27.68 1.51
N THR A 126 -14.58 -27.76 2.83
CA THR A 126 -14.40 -28.99 3.62
C THR A 126 -15.69 -29.77 3.82
N GLY A 127 -16.77 -29.44 3.12
CA GLY A 127 -18.07 -30.12 3.19
C GLY A 127 -18.91 -29.79 4.44
N LYS A 128 -18.56 -28.73 5.18
CA LYS A 128 -19.29 -28.29 6.37
C LYS A 128 -20.26 -27.17 6.03
N TRP A 129 -21.50 -27.30 6.45
CA TRP A 129 -22.57 -26.31 6.28
C TRP A 129 -22.82 -25.56 7.60
N GLU A 130 -22.02 -24.52 7.85
CA GLU A 130 -22.10 -23.70 9.06
C GLU A 130 -22.41 -22.25 8.70
N LYS A 131 -23.27 -21.60 9.48
CA LYS A 131 -23.58 -20.17 9.31
C LYS A 131 -22.70 -19.33 10.21
N ALA A 132 -22.26 -18.16 9.71
CA ALA A 132 -21.69 -17.11 10.54
C ALA A 132 -22.68 -15.95 10.68
N THR A 133 -22.63 -15.28 11.82
CA THR A 133 -23.35 -14.02 12.04
C THR A 133 -22.33 -12.89 11.96
N GLY A 134 -22.40 -12.11 10.89
CA GLY A 134 -21.54 -10.95 10.71
C GLY A 134 -22.23 -9.63 11.08
N HIS A 135 -21.56 -8.54 10.83
CA HIS A 135 -22.02 -7.17 11.10
C HIS A 135 -22.42 -6.41 9.83
N LEU A 136 -23.27 -5.39 9.98
CA LEU A 136 -23.50 -4.37 8.97
C LEU A 136 -22.46 -3.28 9.12
N LEU A 137 -21.94 -2.78 8.01
CA LEU A 137 -21.03 -1.63 8.02
C LEU A 137 -21.77 -0.31 8.36
N LYS A 138 -23.05 -0.25 8.02
CA LYS A 138 -23.90 0.90 8.34
C LYS A 138 -23.81 1.23 9.85
N ASP A 139 -23.64 2.51 10.16
CA ASP A 139 -23.47 3.08 11.50
C ASP A 139 -22.18 2.70 12.25
N MET A 140 -21.29 1.86 11.67
CA MET A 140 -19.97 1.63 12.24
C MET A 140 -19.08 2.89 12.16
N ASN A 141 -18.33 3.15 13.23
CA ASN A 141 -17.29 4.17 13.24
C ASN A 141 -16.03 3.62 12.55
N VAL A 142 -15.71 4.16 11.39
CA VAL A 142 -14.51 3.79 10.62
C VAL A 142 -13.47 4.89 10.75
N LEU A 143 -12.36 4.60 11.45
CA LEU A 143 -11.22 5.50 11.58
C LEU A 143 -10.28 5.29 10.41
N LEU A 144 -10.14 6.33 9.59
CA LEU A 144 -9.10 6.42 8.57
C LEU A 144 -7.87 7.11 9.16
N ILE A 145 -6.76 6.39 9.17
CA ILE A 145 -5.44 6.94 9.54
C ILE A 145 -4.70 7.27 8.24
N GLY A 146 -4.63 8.55 7.93
CA GLY A 146 -4.18 9.08 6.64
C GLY A 146 -5.35 9.44 5.71
N TYR A 147 -5.42 10.70 5.31
CA TYR A 147 -6.49 11.25 4.47
C TYR A 147 -5.94 11.85 3.17
N GLY A 148 -5.01 11.10 2.55
CA GLY A 148 -4.48 11.35 1.20
C GLY A 148 -5.45 10.88 0.11
N ARG A 149 -4.97 10.70 -1.13
CA ARG A 149 -5.79 10.26 -2.29
C ARG A 149 -6.56 8.97 -2.01
N ILE A 150 -5.89 7.94 -1.54
CA ILE A 150 -6.50 6.63 -1.23
C ILE A 150 -7.49 6.77 -0.08
N GLY A 151 -7.08 7.35 1.05
CA GLY A 151 -7.95 7.54 2.22
C GLY A 151 -9.23 8.32 1.89
N LYS A 152 -9.14 9.39 1.10
CA LYS A 152 -10.32 10.14 0.61
C LYS A 152 -11.25 9.28 -0.23
N THR A 153 -10.71 8.44 -1.10
CA THR A 153 -11.51 7.57 -1.96
C THR A 153 -12.19 6.48 -1.14
N VAL A 154 -11.47 5.84 -0.20
CA VAL A 154 -12.03 4.87 0.75
C VAL A 154 -13.14 5.49 1.59
N ALA A 155 -12.90 6.67 2.18
CA ALA A 155 -13.88 7.39 2.99
C ALA A 155 -15.18 7.63 2.22
N ARG A 156 -15.08 8.12 0.98
CA ARG A 156 -16.24 8.39 0.12
C ARG A 156 -17.07 7.12 -0.17
N ILE A 157 -16.40 5.98 -0.43
CA ILE A 157 -17.10 4.72 -0.72
C ILE A 157 -17.78 4.20 0.55
N LEU A 158 -17.10 4.23 1.69
CA LEU A 158 -17.64 3.75 2.97
C LEU A 158 -18.80 4.61 3.47
N ASP A 159 -18.72 5.95 3.30
CA ASP A 159 -19.82 6.88 3.58
C ASP A 159 -21.05 6.56 2.75
N ALA A 160 -20.90 6.28 1.45
CA ALA A 160 -22.00 5.90 0.56
C ALA A 160 -22.69 4.58 0.99
N ILE A 161 -22.02 3.72 1.73
CA ILE A 161 -22.59 2.49 2.32
C ILE A 161 -23.22 2.78 3.70
N GLY A 162 -22.99 3.97 4.26
CA GLY A 162 -23.58 4.43 5.52
C GLY A 162 -22.69 4.28 6.75
N ALA A 163 -21.38 4.11 6.58
CA ALA A 163 -20.42 4.16 7.68
C ALA A 163 -20.26 5.58 8.24
N LYS A 164 -19.94 5.71 9.52
CA LYS A 164 -19.55 6.98 10.17
C LYS A 164 -18.04 7.15 10.03
N ILE A 165 -17.63 8.18 9.30
CA ILE A 165 -16.23 8.39 8.96
C ILE A 165 -15.54 9.26 10.00
N LEU A 166 -14.51 8.71 10.62
CA LEU A 166 -13.57 9.39 11.50
C LEU A 166 -12.25 9.58 10.76
N VAL A 167 -11.69 10.76 10.75
CA VAL A 167 -10.45 11.07 10.02
C VAL A 167 -9.38 11.52 10.99
N PHE A 168 -8.27 10.80 11.00
CA PHE A 168 -7.01 11.23 11.60
C PHE A 168 -5.95 11.44 10.52
N ASP A 169 -5.52 12.65 10.33
CA ASP A 169 -4.37 13.04 9.53
C ASP A 169 -3.79 14.34 10.09
N PRO A 170 -2.53 14.34 10.57
CA PRO A 170 -1.92 15.53 11.18
C PRO A 170 -1.65 16.66 10.18
N PHE A 171 -1.60 16.35 8.87
CA PHE A 171 -1.28 17.30 7.80
C PHE A 171 -2.52 17.88 7.12
N VAL A 172 -3.72 17.39 7.46
CA VAL A 172 -4.98 17.83 6.83
C VAL A 172 -5.75 18.73 7.82
N SER A 173 -6.04 19.96 7.42
CA SER A 173 -6.88 20.87 8.22
C SER A 173 -8.34 20.41 8.22
N GLY A 174 -9.11 20.75 9.26
CA GLY A 174 -10.54 20.40 9.36
C GLY A 174 -11.38 20.91 8.20
N GLU A 175 -11.03 22.06 7.63
CA GLU A 175 -11.70 22.69 6.49
C GLU A 175 -11.63 21.85 5.20
N ASN A 176 -10.61 20.98 5.09
CA ASN A 176 -10.42 20.08 3.96
C ASN A 176 -11.09 18.71 4.16
N ILE A 177 -11.86 18.55 5.23
CA ILE A 177 -12.62 17.33 5.54
C ILE A 177 -14.10 17.64 5.34
N PRO A 178 -14.86 16.77 4.61
CA PRO A 178 -16.30 16.96 4.42
C PRO A 178 -17.05 17.10 5.74
N VAL A 179 -18.09 17.95 5.77
CA VAL A 179 -18.84 18.29 6.99
C VAL A 179 -19.56 17.10 7.65
N ASN A 180 -19.82 16.05 6.88
CA ASN A 180 -20.40 14.79 7.37
C ASN A 180 -19.34 13.82 7.94
N PHE A 181 -18.04 14.13 7.86
CA PHE A 181 -16.97 13.36 8.46
C PHE A 181 -16.47 14.05 9.73
N THR A 182 -15.98 13.28 10.67
CA THR A 182 -15.50 13.80 11.95
C THR A 182 -13.96 13.78 12.00
N LYS A 183 -13.32 14.93 12.10
CA LYS A 183 -11.88 14.99 12.42
C LYS A 183 -11.66 14.62 13.87
N VAL A 184 -10.72 13.73 14.13
CA VAL A 184 -10.36 13.26 15.48
C VAL A 184 -8.84 13.33 15.71
N ASP A 185 -8.40 13.36 16.95
CA ASP A 185 -7.04 12.97 17.29
C ASP A 185 -6.92 11.42 17.29
N LEU A 186 -5.69 10.91 17.26
CA LEU A 186 -5.44 9.48 17.17
C LEU A 186 -6.01 8.72 18.38
N ASP A 187 -5.73 9.18 19.58
CA ASP A 187 -6.14 8.52 20.84
C ASP A 187 -7.68 8.50 20.98
N GLY A 188 -8.35 9.59 20.63
CA GLY A 188 -9.82 9.68 20.63
C GLY A 188 -10.46 8.78 19.59
N GLY A 189 -9.93 8.80 18.36
CA GLY A 189 -10.41 7.96 17.27
C GLY A 189 -10.29 6.48 17.55
N ILE A 190 -9.14 6.02 18.06
CA ILE A 190 -8.88 4.62 18.42
C ILE A 190 -9.88 4.09 19.46
N LYS A 191 -10.27 4.90 20.44
CA LYS A 191 -11.18 4.49 21.52
C LYS A 191 -12.60 4.23 21.06
N ILE A 192 -13.05 4.88 19.99
CA ILE A 192 -14.44 4.79 19.52
C ILE A 192 -14.62 4.04 18.20
N ALA A 193 -13.53 3.73 17.50
CA ALA A 193 -13.56 3.05 16.21
C ALA A 193 -14.06 1.60 16.32
N ASP A 194 -14.90 1.18 15.38
CA ASP A 194 -15.26 -0.23 15.11
C ASP A 194 -14.29 -0.84 14.09
N VAL A 195 -13.79 0.00 13.20
CA VAL A 195 -12.84 -0.34 12.15
C VAL A 195 -11.73 0.70 12.13
N ILE A 196 -10.49 0.26 12.02
CA ILE A 196 -9.32 1.15 11.82
C ILE A 196 -8.65 0.73 10.51
N THR A 197 -8.49 1.67 9.58
CA THR A 197 -7.85 1.43 8.28
C THR A 197 -6.74 2.44 8.03
N LEU A 198 -5.54 1.92 7.68
CA LEU A 198 -4.34 2.73 7.53
C LEU A 198 -4.07 3.05 6.06
N HIS A 199 -3.91 4.35 5.77
CA HIS A 199 -3.64 4.92 4.44
C HIS A 199 -2.53 5.99 4.48
N SER A 200 -1.74 6.03 5.55
CA SER A 200 -0.63 6.98 5.72
C SER A 200 0.60 6.58 4.89
N SER A 201 1.43 7.56 4.55
CA SER A 201 2.60 7.36 3.68
C SER A 201 3.90 7.08 4.41
N GLY A 202 3.94 7.18 5.73
CA GLY A 202 5.15 6.91 6.54
C GLY A 202 5.38 5.42 6.81
N GLU A 203 6.51 5.11 7.43
CA GLU A 203 6.85 3.77 7.93
C GLU A 203 6.96 3.75 9.48
N ASP A 204 6.77 4.91 10.14
CA ASP A 204 6.83 5.01 11.59
C ASP A 204 5.62 4.31 12.22
N LEU A 205 5.90 3.56 13.30
CA LEU A 205 4.89 2.80 14.03
C LEU A 205 3.73 3.68 14.50
N ILE A 206 2.51 3.31 14.14
CA ILE A 206 1.27 4.00 14.54
C ILE A 206 0.45 3.14 15.51
N LEU A 207 0.31 1.84 15.21
CA LEU A 207 -0.46 0.92 16.05
C LEU A 207 0.48 -0.05 16.74
N GLY A 208 0.91 0.30 17.95
CA GLY A 208 1.70 -0.52 18.85
C GLY A 208 0.87 -1.06 20.02
N LYS A 209 1.56 -1.64 21.01
CA LYS A 209 0.94 -2.22 22.22
C LYS A 209 0.01 -1.26 22.95
N LYS A 210 0.37 0.04 23.05
CA LYS A 210 -0.42 1.08 23.73
C LYS A 210 -1.75 1.30 22.98
N GLU A 211 -1.68 1.45 21.66
CA GLU A 211 -2.82 1.74 20.81
C GLU A 211 -3.81 0.55 20.81
N PHE A 212 -3.31 -0.70 20.62
CA PHE A 212 -4.14 -1.89 20.76
C PHE A 212 -4.80 -2.00 22.15
N GLY A 213 -4.07 -1.65 23.23
CA GLY A 213 -4.62 -1.62 24.58
C GLY A 213 -5.79 -0.64 24.74
N SER A 214 -5.76 0.50 24.01
CA SER A 214 -6.75 1.59 24.10
C SER A 214 -8.00 1.36 23.23
N MET A 215 -7.96 0.43 22.28
CA MET A 215 -9.09 0.10 21.41
C MET A 215 -10.26 -0.46 22.24
N LYS A 216 -11.48 -0.28 21.75
CA LYS A 216 -12.62 -1.04 22.27
C LYS A 216 -12.51 -2.53 21.87
N PRO A 217 -13.22 -3.46 22.53
CA PRO A 217 -13.26 -4.86 22.10
C PRO A 217 -13.83 -5.01 20.69
N SER A 218 -13.40 -6.06 20.01
CA SER A 218 -13.94 -6.51 18.71
C SER A 218 -13.73 -5.52 17.54
N VAL A 219 -12.59 -4.80 17.52
CA VAL A 219 -12.22 -3.90 16.41
C VAL A 219 -11.72 -4.70 15.20
N TYR A 220 -11.95 -4.19 14.01
CA TYR A 220 -11.35 -4.69 12.77
C TYR A 220 -10.19 -3.77 12.34
N ILE A 221 -9.08 -4.38 11.91
CA ILE A 221 -7.85 -3.65 11.51
C ILE A 221 -7.54 -3.92 10.04
N LEU A 222 -7.29 -2.86 9.26
CA LEU A 222 -6.88 -2.97 7.87
C LEU A 222 -5.59 -2.19 7.62
N ASN A 223 -4.59 -2.84 7.01
CA ASN A 223 -3.36 -2.17 6.61
C ASN A 223 -3.03 -2.47 5.15
N VAL A 224 -3.19 -1.47 4.31
CA VAL A 224 -2.86 -1.48 2.89
C VAL A 224 -1.80 -0.42 2.56
N ALA A 225 -1.23 0.19 3.59
CA ALA A 225 -0.29 1.29 3.45
C ALA A 225 1.18 0.83 3.52
N ARG A 226 1.70 0.58 4.72
CA ARG A 226 3.07 0.09 4.95
C ARG A 226 3.10 -0.85 6.16
N GLY A 227 3.91 -1.91 6.08
CA GLY A 227 4.00 -2.90 7.15
C GLY A 227 4.52 -2.35 8.47
N GLY A 228 5.47 -1.40 8.43
CA GLY A 228 6.04 -0.76 9.62
C GLY A 228 5.05 0.02 10.48
N LEU A 229 3.86 0.34 9.98
CA LEU A 229 2.83 1.09 10.70
C LEU A 229 2.17 0.30 11.84
N ILE A 230 2.26 -1.04 11.81
CA ILE A 230 1.66 -1.93 12.80
C ILE A 230 2.74 -2.80 13.45
N ASP A 231 2.74 -2.90 14.77
CA ASP A 231 3.45 -3.93 15.51
C ASP A 231 2.68 -5.26 15.34
N GLU A 232 3.22 -6.14 14.49
CA GLU A 232 2.59 -7.43 14.15
C GLU A 232 2.45 -8.34 15.37
N ASP A 233 3.41 -8.30 16.32
CA ASP A 233 3.34 -9.05 17.58
C ASP A 233 2.24 -8.50 18.51
N ALA A 234 2.05 -7.18 18.52
CA ALA A 234 0.97 -6.57 19.29
C ALA A 234 -0.40 -6.87 18.67
N LEU A 235 -0.49 -6.91 17.35
CA LEU A 235 -1.70 -7.34 16.63
C LEU A 235 -2.01 -8.82 16.94
N GLU A 236 -1.02 -9.71 16.92
CA GLU A 236 -1.21 -11.13 17.26
C GLU A 236 -1.78 -11.28 18.67
N ARG A 237 -1.22 -10.59 19.67
CA ARG A 237 -1.76 -10.59 21.05
C ARG A 237 -3.19 -10.05 21.12
N ALA A 238 -3.51 -9.02 20.33
CA ALA A 238 -4.84 -8.45 20.29
C ALA A 238 -5.87 -9.39 19.64
N LEU A 239 -5.47 -10.19 18.66
CA LEU A 239 -6.29 -11.27 18.07
C LEU A 239 -6.56 -12.40 19.09
N ILE A 240 -5.53 -12.84 19.83
CA ILE A 240 -5.65 -13.88 20.86
C ILE A 240 -6.59 -13.46 22.00
N SER A 241 -6.59 -12.18 22.35
CA SER A 241 -7.42 -11.64 23.45
C SER A 241 -8.80 -11.14 22.99
N ASP A 242 -9.23 -11.43 21.78
CA ASP A 242 -10.49 -10.95 21.16
C ASP A 242 -10.64 -9.41 21.16
N LYS A 243 -9.56 -8.70 21.37
CA LYS A 243 -9.53 -7.24 21.24
C LYS A 243 -9.71 -6.82 19.78
N VAL A 244 -9.10 -7.60 18.87
CA VAL A 244 -9.27 -7.50 17.42
C VAL A 244 -10.03 -8.72 16.93
N SER A 245 -11.20 -8.50 16.31
CA SER A 245 -12.03 -9.58 15.76
C SER A 245 -11.55 -10.10 14.43
N GLY A 246 -10.83 -9.29 13.68
CA GLY A 246 -10.26 -9.68 12.40
C GLY A 246 -9.34 -8.60 11.85
N ALA A 247 -8.44 -9.01 10.99
CA ALA A 247 -7.52 -8.08 10.33
C ALA A 247 -7.35 -8.43 8.85
N TRP A 248 -7.06 -7.41 8.04
CA TRP A 248 -6.55 -7.56 6.69
C TRP A 248 -5.24 -6.79 6.54
N LEU A 249 -4.21 -7.49 6.06
CA LEU A 249 -2.91 -6.89 5.77
C LEU A 249 -2.51 -7.21 4.33
N ASP A 250 -2.22 -6.17 3.57
CA ASP A 250 -1.67 -6.26 2.22
C ASP A 250 -0.17 -5.96 2.20
N THR A 251 0.35 -5.34 3.27
CA THR A 251 1.75 -4.93 3.43
C THR A 251 2.31 -5.40 4.76
N PHE A 252 3.59 -5.78 4.78
CA PHE A 252 4.25 -6.38 5.93
C PHE A 252 5.59 -5.71 6.21
N LYS A 253 6.08 -5.81 7.45
CA LYS A 253 7.39 -5.29 7.83
C LYS A 253 8.51 -5.97 7.04
N GLU A 254 8.36 -7.27 6.79
CA GLU A 254 9.24 -8.06 5.93
C GLU A 254 8.42 -8.73 4.83
N GLU A 255 8.86 -8.54 3.58
CA GLU A 255 8.24 -9.14 2.39
C GLU A 255 9.29 -9.91 1.58
N PRO A 256 9.05 -11.21 1.25
CA PRO A 256 7.83 -12.01 1.45
C PRO A 256 7.53 -12.34 2.92
N TYR A 257 6.22 -12.30 3.29
CA TYR A 257 5.78 -12.56 4.66
C TYR A 257 5.69 -14.06 4.97
N ILE A 258 6.29 -14.47 6.09
CA ILE A 258 6.27 -15.86 6.64
C ILE A 258 5.99 -15.88 8.16
N GLY A 259 5.28 -14.85 8.66
CA GLY A 259 5.03 -14.69 10.09
C GLY A 259 3.79 -15.43 10.62
N ASN A 260 3.57 -15.28 11.93
CA ASN A 260 2.54 -16.01 12.67
C ASN A 260 1.10 -15.67 12.31
N LEU A 261 0.84 -14.48 11.78
CA LEU A 261 -0.53 -14.04 11.45
C LEU A 261 -1.20 -14.97 10.42
N SER A 262 -0.43 -15.73 9.64
CA SER A 262 -0.94 -16.74 8.70
C SER A 262 -1.66 -17.91 9.37
N LYS A 263 -1.52 -18.08 10.70
CA LYS A 263 -2.16 -19.16 11.48
C LYS A 263 -3.59 -18.81 11.93
N TYR A 264 -3.98 -17.54 11.81
CA TYR A 264 -5.26 -17.04 12.32
C TYR A 264 -6.31 -16.95 11.21
N SER A 265 -7.36 -17.73 11.30
CA SER A 265 -8.44 -17.79 10.28
C SER A 265 -9.24 -16.49 10.14
N GLN A 266 -9.23 -15.63 11.17
CA GLN A 266 -9.84 -14.30 11.16
C GLN A 266 -8.92 -13.23 10.54
N VAL A 267 -7.74 -13.63 10.01
CA VAL A 267 -6.82 -12.70 9.32
C VAL A 267 -6.80 -13.00 7.83
N ILE A 268 -7.04 -11.99 7.02
CA ILE A 268 -6.85 -12.03 5.57
C ILE A 268 -5.45 -11.47 5.28
N LEU A 269 -4.64 -12.21 4.52
CA LEU A 269 -3.32 -11.79 4.08
C LEU A 269 -3.29 -11.77 2.57
N THR A 270 -2.80 -10.68 1.99
CA THR A 270 -2.60 -10.54 0.55
C THR A 270 -1.17 -10.11 0.26
N THR A 271 -0.65 -10.44 -0.90
CA THR A 271 0.78 -10.34 -1.24
C THR A 271 1.13 -9.00 -1.88
N HIS A 272 0.76 -7.89 -1.22
CA HIS A 272 1.00 -6.52 -1.66
C HIS A 272 0.37 -6.26 -3.05
N ILE A 273 -0.91 -6.61 -3.17
CA ILE A 273 -1.67 -6.55 -4.42
C ILE A 273 -2.62 -5.35 -4.53
N GLY A 274 -2.57 -4.43 -3.58
CA GLY A 274 -3.49 -3.27 -3.54
C GLY A 274 -3.62 -2.53 -4.87
N SER A 275 -2.54 -2.38 -5.62
CA SER A 275 -2.52 -1.71 -6.93
C SER A 275 -2.66 -2.67 -8.13
N TYR A 276 -2.81 -3.97 -7.92
CA TYR A 276 -2.77 -4.99 -8.97
C TYR A 276 -4.14 -5.21 -9.64
N THR A 277 -4.71 -4.18 -10.23
CA THR A 277 -5.79 -4.29 -11.20
C THR A 277 -5.24 -4.09 -12.61
N ILE A 278 -5.92 -4.62 -13.62
CA ILE A 278 -5.53 -4.46 -15.03
C ILE A 278 -5.43 -2.96 -15.39
N GLU A 279 -6.42 -2.19 -14.99
CA GLU A 279 -6.52 -0.75 -15.29
C GLU A 279 -5.48 0.05 -14.49
N GLY A 280 -5.34 -0.23 -13.20
CA GLY A 280 -4.38 0.45 -12.31
C GLY A 280 -2.94 0.20 -12.75
N ARG A 281 -2.60 -1.06 -13.07
CA ARG A 281 -1.28 -1.44 -13.58
C ARG A 281 -0.98 -0.75 -14.89
N LYS A 282 -1.91 -0.83 -15.84
CA LYS A 282 -1.78 -0.17 -17.15
C LYS A 282 -1.55 1.34 -17.00
N LYS A 283 -2.34 2.01 -16.16
CA LYS A 283 -2.18 3.45 -15.89
C LYS A 283 -0.81 3.76 -15.30
N MET A 284 -0.37 3.02 -14.25
CA MET A 284 0.95 3.23 -13.66
C MET A 284 2.09 3.05 -14.65
N GLU A 285 2.01 2.02 -15.50
CA GLU A 285 3.05 1.72 -16.47
C GLU A 285 3.17 2.81 -17.54
N PHE A 286 2.03 3.30 -18.06
CA PHE A 286 2.05 4.44 -18.99
C PHE A 286 2.55 5.73 -18.33
N ASP A 287 2.09 6.04 -17.11
CA ASP A 287 2.57 7.23 -16.38
C ASP A 287 4.09 7.15 -16.11
N CYS A 288 4.61 5.96 -15.80
CA CYS A 288 6.05 5.76 -15.63
C CYS A 288 6.84 6.05 -16.89
N VAL A 289 6.36 5.57 -18.03
CA VAL A 289 6.99 5.82 -19.33
C VAL A 289 6.99 7.30 -19.66
N GLU A 290 5.84 7.96 -19.50
CA GLU A 290 5.70 9.39 -19.73
C GLU A 290 6.62 10.21 -18.83
N ASN A 291 6.66 9.91 -17.53
CA ASN A 291 7.56 10.54 -16.57
C ASN A 291 9.04 10.40 -16.98
N LEU A 292 9.43 9.19 -17.39
CA LEU A 292 10.83 8.94 -17.80
C LEU A 292 11.19 9.71 -19.06
N ILE A 293 10.33 9.70 -20.10
CA ILE A 293 10.53 10.44 -21.35
C ILE A 293 10.65 11.95 -21.06
N ASN A 294 9.77 12.48 -20.22
CA ASN A 294 9.77 13.90 -19.86
C ASN A 294 11.00 14.29 -19.05
N GLY A 295 11.47 13.43 -18.14
CA GLY A 295 12.69 13.66 -17.36
C GLY A 295 13.97 13.77 -18.21
N PHE A 296 13.97 13.14 -19.39
CA PHE A 296 15.11 13.25 -20.32
C PHE A 296 14.98 14.35 -21.37
N ARG A 297 13.83 15.01 -21.49
CA ARG A 297 13.58 16.07 -22.50
C ARG A 297 13.91 17.49 -22.02
N LEU A 298 14.44 17.63 -20.81
CA LEU A 298 14.99 18.89 -20.31
C LEU A 298 16.37 19.17 -20.94
#